data_3143fd55e92d6ca62841d2aac20431eb
#
_entry.id   3143fd55e92d6ca62841d2aac20431eb
#
_cell.length_a   1.000
_cell.length_b   1.000
_cell.length_c   1.000
_cell.angle_alpha   90.00
_cell.angle_beta   90.00
_cell.angle_gamma   90.00
#
_symmetry.space_group_name_H-M   'P 1'
#
loop_
_entity.id
_entity.type
_entity.pdbx_description
1 polymer ?
#
loop_
_entity_poly.entity_id
_entity_poly.type
_entity_poly.pdbx_seq_one_letter_code
_entity_poly.pdbx_strand_id
1 'polypeptide(L)'
;MVKIIGNITAQDDLTHELGPEKNFNESVYFNFFDPAQNRGGFVRIGNRANEGYAEMTVIVWNADGSALFSYNKPAITHNDGWNAGGLKVDVLVPAEKVRTTFTGEALYLKDPTEMQDPSQAFKSNPRQTLRIDLTHEAVGPFYGHIGEPGDGNEFARAHTEQHMRVSGSVQMGDESPVTIAGWGIRDHSWGPRF
;
A
#
# COMPACT_ATOMS: atom_id res chain seq x y z
N MET A 1 -6.92 -22.04 7.50
CA MET A 1 -7.09 -21.84 6.04
C MET A 1 -8.16 -20.80 5.85
N VAL A 2 -7.84 -19.69 5.22
CA VAL A 2 -8.77 -18.58 4.96
C VAL A 2 -9.82 -18.99 3.92
N LYS A 3 -11.06 -18.54 4.09
CA LYS A 3 -12.12 -18.73 3.10
C LYS A 3 -11.84 -17.83 1.90
N ILE A 4 -11.88 -18.38 0.68
CA ILE A 4 -11.77 -17.64 -0.58
C ILE A 4 -13.16 -17.48 -1.18
N ILE A 5 -13.49 -16.28 -1.67
CA ILE A 5 -14.80 -15.95 -2.28
C ILE A 5 -14.56 -15.24 -3.62
N GLY A 6 -15.21 -15.71 -4.67
CA GLY A 6 -15.07 -15.23 -6.03
C GLY A 6 -14.34 -16.25 -6.92
N ASN A 7 -13.90 -15.79 -8.08
CA ASN A 7 -13.20 -16.61 -9.07
C ASN A 7 -11.67 -16.47 -8.99
N ILE A 8 -11.16 -16.33 -7.78
CA ILE A 8 -9.74 -16.16 -7.43
C ILE A 8 -9.23 -17.37 -6.63
N THR A 9 -7.91 -17.43 -6.49
CA THR A 9 -7.19 -18.41 -5.66
C THR A 9 -6.26 -17.69 -4.67
N ALA A 10 -5.65 -18.40 -3.74
CA ALA A 10 -4.64 -17.80 -2.86
C ALA A 10 -3.38 -17.33 -3.64
N GLN A 11 -3.11 -17.87 -4.82
CA GLN A 11 -1.97 -17.46 -5.65
C GLN A 11 -2.14 -16.07 -6.24
N ASP A 12 -3.38 -15.60 -6.38
CA ASP A 12 -3.68 -14.24 -6.85
C ASP A 12 -3.33 -13.17 -5.80
N ASP A 13 -2.76 -13.57 -4.68
CA ASP A 13 -2.11 -12.69 -3.69
C ASP A 13 -0.65 -12.34 -4.06
N LEU A 14 -0.07 -13.02 -5.03
CA LEU A 14 1.27 -12.74 -5.55
C LEU A 14 1.19 -11.84 -6.78
N THR A 15 2.36 -11.35 -7.24
CA THR A 15 2.42 -10.62 -8.51
C THR A 15 2.10 -11.51 -9.69
N HIS A 16 1.48 -10.92 -10.71
CA HIS A 16 1.07 -11.58 -11.94
C HIS A 16 2.08 -11.33 -13.06
N GLU A 17 2.03 -12.19 -14.08
CA GLU A 17 2.76 -11.96 -15.31
C GLU A 17 2.31 -10.67 -15.97
N LEU A 18 3.27 -9.87 -16.47
CA LEU A 18 2.98 -8.62 -17.16
C LEU A 18 2.16 -8.88 -18.42
N GLY A 19 0.99 -8.25 -18.50
CA GLY A 19 0.24 -8.15 -19.74
C GLY A 19 0.96 -7.30 -20.78
N PRO A 20 0.58 -7.40 -22.06
CA PRO A 20 1.19 -6.66 -23.16
C PRO A 20 0.81 -5.17 -23.18
N GLU A 21 -0.19 -4.78 -22.43
CA GLU A 21 -0.72 -3.42 -22.44
C GLU A 21 0.29 -2.45 -21.81
N LYS A 22 0.57 -1.33 -22.51
CA LYS A 22 1.51 -0.32 -22.02
C LYS A 22 1.13 0.19 -20.62
N ASN A 23 -0.16 0.38 -20.39
CA ASN A 23 -0.73 0.87 -19.13
C ASN A 23 -1.08 -0.25 -18.14
N PHE A 24 -0.48 -1.45 -18.28
CA PHE A 24 -0.60 -2.49 -17.26
C PHE A 24 -0.10 -1.97 -15.93
N ASN A 25 -0.94 -2.10 -14.91
CA ASN A 25 -0.61 -1.72 -13.54
C ASN A 25 -0.95 -2.86 -12.61
N GLU A 26 -0.06 -3.14 -11.68
CA GLU A 26 -0.33 -4.04 -10.57
C GLU A 26 -0.05 -3.33 -9.27
N SER A 27 -1.09 -3.09 -8.49
CA SER A 27 -0.98 -2.30 -7.28
C SER A 27 -1.56 -2.98 -6.06
N VAL A 28 -0.87 -2.80 -4.94
CA VAL A 28 -1.32 -3.20 -3.62
C VAL A 28 -1.47 -2.00 -2.72
N TYR A 29 -2.48 -2.05 -1.86
CA TYR A 29 -2.80 -1.05 -0.85
C TYR A 29 -3.05 -1.76 0.48
N PHE A 30 -2.47 -1.24 1.55
CA PHE A 30 -2.65 -1.71 2.91
C PHE A 30 -2.89 -0.51 3.81
N ASN A 31 -4.00 -0.46 4.52
CA ASN A 31 -4.19 0.53 5.56
C ASN A 31 -4.15 -0.09 6.96
N PHE A 32 -4.05 0.78 7.95
CA PHE A 32 -4.17 0.41 9.35
C PHE A 32 -4.77 1.56 10.15
N PHE A 33 -5.44 1.20 11.24
CA PHE A 33 -5.83 2.13 12.28
C PHE A 33 -5.73 1.44 13.64
N ASP A 34 -5.00 2.06 14.55
CA ASP A 34 -4.89 1.67 15.95
C ASP A 34 -5.71 2.64 16.81
N PRO A 35 -6.87 2.22 17.33
CA PRO A 35 -7.74 3.11 18.12
C PRO A 35 -7.12 3.48 19.48
N ALA A 36 -6.24 2.65 20.04
CA ALA A 36 -5.60 2.96 21.33
C ALA A 36 -4.55 4.07 21.19
N GLN A 37 -3.86 4.13 20.02
CA GLN A 37 -2.88 5.17 19.70
C GLN A 37 -3.52 6.35 18.97
N ASN A 38 -4.79 6.26 18.57
CA ASN A 38 -5.44 7.20 17.65
C ASN A 38 -4.56 7.51 16.43
N ARG A 39 -3.95 6.48 15.87
CA ARG A 39 -2.99 6.57 14.77
C ARG A 39 -3.36 5.62 13.66
N GLY A 40 -3.23 6.09 12.44
CA GLY A 40 -3.52 5.28 11.28
C GLY A 40 -2.63 5.66 10.09
N GLY A 41 -2.84 4.99 8.99
CA GLY A 41 -2.11 5.27 7.78
C GLY A 41 -2.37 4.27 6.68
N PHE A 42 -1.69 4.46 5.57
CA PHE A 42 -1.65 3.46 4.52
C PHE A 42 -0.31 3.45 3.79
N VAL A 43 -0.03 2.33 3.17
CA VAL A 43 1.03 2.16 2.18
C VAL A 43 0.42 1.66 0.89
N ARG A 44 0.89 2.18 -0.24
CA ARG A 44 0.50 1.74 -1.58
C ARG A 44 1.72 1.68 -2.48
N ILE A 45 1.81 0.64 -3.28
CA ILE A 45 2.75 0.56 -4.38
C ILE A 45 2.04 0.00 -5.61
N GLY A 46 2.20 0.65 -6.75
CA GLY A 46 1.66 0.23 -8.03
C GLY A 46 2.79 0.09 -9.04
N ASN A 47 3.05 -1.12 -9.48
CA ASN A 47 4.04 -1.41 -10.52
C ASN A 47 3.46 -1.09 -11.89
N ARG A 48 4.12 -0.21 -12.63
CA ARG A 48 3.85 0.14 -14.02
C ARG A 48 5.10 -0.18 -14.86
N ALA A 49 5.53 -1.43 -14.79
CA ALA A 49 6.81 -1.86 -15.37
C ALA A 49 6.90 -1.63 -16.87
N ASN A 50 5.79 -1.75 -17.63
CA ASN A 50 5.74 -1.44 -19.07
C ASN A 50 5.90 0.06 -19.36
N GLU A 51 5.69 0.92 -18.36
CA GLU A 51 5.96 2.36 -18.44
C GLU A 51 7.29 2.75 -17.77
N GLY A 52 7.99 1.80 -17.16
CA GLY A 52 9.33 1.97 -16.60
C GLY A 52 9.37 2.53 -15.18
N TYR A 53 8.27 2.55 -14.42
CA TYR A 53 8.24 3.07 -13.05
C TYR A 53 7.24 2.35 -12.16
N ALA A 54 7.41 2.53 -10.84
CA ALA A 54 6.38 2.26 -9.84
C ALA A 54 5.87 3.58 -9.24
N GLU A 55 4.64 3.58 -8.73
CA GLU A 55 4.11 4.67 -7.89
C GLU A 55 4.05 4.19 -6.44
N MET A 56 4.77 4.87 -5.56
CA MET A 56 4.81 4.55 -4.13
C MET A 56 4.20 5.70 -3.33
N THR A 57 3.28 5.37 -2.43
CA THR A 57 2.68 6.32 -1.48
C THR A 57 2.69 5.72 -0.08
N VAL A 58 3.12 6.51 0.89
CA VAL A 58 3.04 6.18 2.31
C VAL A 58 2.48 7.39 3.04
N ILE A 59 1.50 7.16 3.91
CA ILE A 59 0.98 8.19 4.80
C ILE A 59 0.77 7.61 6.20
N VAL A 60 1.09 8.41 7.21
CA VAL A 60 0.78 8.13 8.62
C VAL A 60 0.10 9.34 9.21
N TRP A 61 -1.07 9.15 9.80
CA TRP A 61 -1.79 10.16 10.57
C TRP A 61 -1.52 9.99 12.04
N ASN A 62 -1.21 11.08 12.72
CA ASN A 62 -0.92 11.13 14.14
C ASN A 62 -2.14 11.55 14.96
N ALA A 63 -2.14 11.23 16.25
CA ALA A 63 -3.21 11.57 17.18
C ALA A 63 -3.47 13.09 17.32
N ASP A 64 -2.45 13.90 17.07
CA ASP A 64 -2.53 15.38 17.12
C ASP A 64 -3.07 16.01 15.82
N GLY A 65 -3.43 15.19 14.83
CA GLY A 65 -3.93 15.64 13.54
C GLY A 65 -2.85 15.90 12.49
N SER A 66 -1.56 15.85 12.85
CA SER A 66 -0.47 15.95 11.89
C SER A 66 -0.33 14.68 11.03
N ALA A 67 0.38 14.76 9.93
CA ALA A 67 0.65 13.62 9.07
C ALA A 67 2.09 13.59 8.55
N LEU A 68 2.56 12.38 8.25
CA LEU A 68 3.75 12.14 7.46
C LEU A 68 3.35 11.59 6.10
N PHE A 69 3.86 12.18 5.04
CA PHE A 69 3.52 11.84 3.67
C PHE A 69 4.78 11.59 2.84
N SER A 70 4.85 10.46 2.17
CA SER A 70 5.89 10.16 1.19
C SER A 70 5.27 9.68 -0.12
N TYR A 71 5.72 10.27 -1.21
CA TYR A 71 5.34 9.89 -2.56
C TYR A 71 6.58 9.86 -3.45
N ASN A 72 6.72 8.80 -4.24
CA ASN A 72 7.83 8.66 -5.17
C ASN A 72 7.42 7.86 -6.42
N LYS A 73 8.11 8.10 -7.53
CA LYS A 73 8.03 7.34 -8.79
C LYS A 73 9.38 6.71 -9.13
N PRO A 74 9.81 5.69 -8.39
CA PRO A 74 11.08 5.01 -8.68
C PRO A 74 11.02 4.23 -10.01
N ALA A 75 12.15 4.18 -10.72
CA ALA A 75 12.26 3.37 -11.92
C ALA A 75 12.22 1.88 -11.58
N ILE A 76 11.43 1.12 -12.33
CA ILE A 76 11.41 -0.35 -12.30
C ILE A 76 11.30 -0.89 -13.73
N THR A 77 11.74 -2.14 -13.93
CA THR A 77 11.70 -2.82 -15.24
C THR A 77 11.04 -4.20 -15.20
N HIS A 78 10.56 -4.62 -14.03
CA HIS A 78 9.99 -5.94 -13.78
C HIS A 78 8.79 -5.87 -12.82
N ASN A 79 8.01 -6.92 -12.74
CA ASN A 79 6.82 -7.04 -11.90
C ASN A 79 6.86 -8.31 -11.02
N ASP A 80 8.04 -8.69 -10.54
CA ASP A 80 8.25 -9.90 -9.74
C ASP A 80 8.18 -9.67 -8.21
N GLY A 81 7.66 -8.52 -7.81
CA GLY A 81 7.43 -8.15 -6.41
C GLY A 81 7.17 -6.66 -6.24
N TRP A 82 6.80 -6.26 -5.04
CA TRP A 82 6.57 -4.86 -4.67
C TRP A 82 7.71 -4.37 -3.77
N ASN A 83 8.75 -3.84 -4.39
CA ASN A 83 9.93 -3.30 -3.70
C ASN A 83 10.48 -2.09 -4.45
N ALA A 84 10.03 -0.89 -4.10
CA ALA A 84 10.47 0.33 -4.75
C ALA A 84 10.32 1.56 -3.83
N GLY A 85 11.23 2.52 -3.95
CA GLY A 85 11.15 3.78 -3.23
C GLY A 85 11.25 3.68 -1.70
N GLY A 86 11.84 2.60 -1.18
CA GLY A 86 11.95 2.33 0.25
C GLY A 86 10.75 1.56 0.84
N LEU A 87 9.68 1.36 0.06
CA LEU A 87 8.54 0.52 0.42
C LEU A 87 8.72 -0.89 -0.12
N LYS A 88 8.52 -1.88 0.74
CA LYS A 88 8.50 -3.29 0.38
C LYS A 88 7.26 -3.97 0.94
N VAL A 89 6.65 -4.84 0.13
CA VAL A 89 5.55 -5.71 0.53
C VAL A 89 5.96 -7.15 0.30
N ASP A 90 5.98 -7.95 1.37
CA ASP A 90 6.31 -9.37 1.35
C ASP A 90 5.06 -10.19 1.67
N VAL A 91 4.58 -10.98 0.73
CA VAL A 91 3.53 -11.98 0.97
C VAL A 91 4.18 -13.18 1.67
N LEU A 92 3.97 -13.30 2.97
CA LEU A 92 4.57 -14.37 3.79
C LEU A 92 3.79 -15.68 3.68
N VAL A 93 2.47 -15.58 3.65
CA VAL A 93 1.55 -16.71 3.43
C VAL A 93 0.41 -16.19 2.57
N PRO A 94 0.27 -16.64 1.31
CA PRO A 94 -0.75 -16.17 0.39
C PRO A 94 -2.17 -16.25 0.98
N ALA A 95 -2.93 -15.17 0.84
CA ALA A 95 -4.26 -14.95 1.40
C ALA A 95 -4.34 -14.91 2.94
N GLU A 96 -3.25 -15.10 3.66
CA GLU A 96 -3.26 -15.18 5.13
C GLU A 96 -2.39 -14.14 5.81
N LYS A 97 -1.15 -13.87 5.31
CA LYS A 97 -0.19 -13.03 6.03
C LYS A 97 0.73 -12.27 5.09
N VAL A 98 0.79 -10.96 5.30
CA VAL A 98 1.66 -10.05 4.54
C VAL A 98 2.45 -9.16 5.50
N ARG A 99 3.66 -8.79 5.14
CA ARG A 99 4.47 -7.78 5.84
C ARG A 99 4.70 -6.59 4.94
N THR A 100 4.48 -5.39 5.46
CA THR A 100 4.83 -4.13 4.80
C THR A 100 5.92 -3.43 5.57
N THR A 101 6.99 -3.03 4.89
CA THR A 101 8.08 -2.26 5.48
C THR A 101 8.36 -1.02 4.65
N PHE A 102 8.62 0.08 5.32
CA PHE A 102 9.07 1.33 4.69
C PHE A 102 10.22 1.93 5.46
N THR A 103 11.20 2.44 4.74
CA THR A 103 12.25 3.30 5.29
C THR A 103 12.57 4.39 4.29
N GLY A 104 12.33 5.63 4.67
CA GLY A 104 12.57 6.78 3.79
C GLY A 104 12.22 8.11 4.44
N GLU A 105 12.42 9.17 3.69
CA GLU A 105 12.03 10.52 4.09
C GLU A 105 10.54 10.75 3.79
N ALA A 106 9.85 11.33 4.75
CA ALA A 106 8.45 11.76 4.63
C ALA A 106 8.33 13.25 4.94
N LEU A 107 7.44 13.91 4.22
CA LEU A 107 7.04 15.29 4.49
C LEU A 107 6.25 15.32 5.79
N TYR A 108 6.66 16.10 6.77
CA TYR A 108 5.90 16.33 7.99
C TYR A 108 4.92 17.48 7.78
N LEU A 109 3.65 17.18 7.82
CA LEU A 109 2.54 18.13 7.67
C LEU A 109 1.91 18.36 9.04
N LYS A 110 2.16 19.50 9.64
CA LYS A 110 1.47 19.90 10.87
C LYS A 110 -0.02 20.09 10.61
N ASP A 111 -0.36 20.61 9.45
CA ASP A 111 -1.72 20.72 8.93
C ASP A 111 -1.80 19.97 7.58
N PRO A 112 -2.38 18.77 7.52
CA PRO A 112 -2.49 18.02 6.27
C PRO A 112 -3.31 18.69 5.18
N THR A 113 -4.13 19.70 5.51
CA THR A 113 -4.89 20.49 4.52
C THR A 113 -4.00 21.32 3.60
N GLU A 114 -2.73 21.55 3.98
CA GLU A 114 -1.74 22.20 3.10
C GLU A 114 -1.50 21.42 1.80
N MET A 115 -1.84 20.11 1.76
CA MET A 115 -1.81 19.31 0.54
C MET A 115 -2.87 19.72 -0.51
N GLN A 116 -3.70 20.72 -0.26
CA GLN A 116 -4.51 21.38 -1.29
C GLN A 116 -3.60 22.09 -2.32
N ASP A 117 -2.40 22.54 -1.92
CA ASP A 117 -1.33 22.98 -2.82
C ASP A 117 -0.08 22.12 -2.59
N PRO A 118 0.01 20.93 -3.24
CA PRO A 118 1.15 20.03 -3.05
C PRO A 118 2.49 20.70 -3.38
N SER A 119 2.53 21.56 -4.40
CA SER A 119 3.76 22.24 -4.81
C SER A 119 4.32 23.14 -3.70
N GLN A 120 3.46 23.85 -2.99
CA GLN A 120 3.85 24.67 -1.85
C GLN A 120 4.16 23.80 -0.63
N ALA A 121 3.32 22.83 -0.32
CA ALA A 121 3.51 21.94 0.82
C ALA A 121 4.89 21.23 0.78
N PHE A 122 5.27 20.70 -0.38
CA PHE A 122 6.58 20.05 -0.56
C PHE A 122 7.78 20.99 -0.42
N LYS A 123 7.62 22.29 -0.61
CA LYS A 123 8.68 23.30 -0.48
C LYS A 123 8.82 23.83 0.93
N SER A 124 7.71 23.99 1.65
CA SER A 124 7.68 24.71 2.94
C SER A 124 7.77 23.82 4.16
N ASN A 125 7.39 22.55 4.04
CA ASN A 125 7.34 21.65 5.18
C ASN A 125 8.64 20.85 5.37
N PRO A 126 9.03 20.60 6.63
CA PRO A 126 10.22 19.81 6.93
C PRO A 126 10.03 18.32 6.56
N ARG A 127 11.14 17.63 6.38
CA ARG A 127 11.17 16.19 6.18
C ARG A 127 11.69 15.49 7.42
N GLN A 128 11.16 14.30 7.67
CA GLN A 128 11.58 13.43 8.75
C GLN A 128 11.73 12.01 8.23
N THR A 129 12.67 11.27 8.78
CA THR A 129 12.76 9.83 8.51
C THR A 129 11.51 9.13 9.04
N LEU A 130 10.91 8.29 8.22
CA LEU A 130 9.79 7.43 8.61
C LEU A 130 10.20 5.98 8.42
N ARG A 131 9.98 5.16 9.46
CA ARG A 131 10.15 3.72 9.41
C ARG A 131 8.84 3.04 9.78
N ILE A 132 8.42 2.09 8.98
CA ILE A 132 7.24 1.27 9.17
C ILE A 132 7.64 -0.19 9.07
N ASP A 133 7.16 -1.00 10.00
CA ASP A 133 7.29 -2.46 9.96
C ASP A 133 6.00 -3.04 10.50
N LEU A 134 5.10 -3.42 9.60
CA LEU A 134 3.76 -3.91 9.94
C LEU A 134 3.53 -5.29 9.36
N THR A 135 2.94 -6.16 10.17
CA THR A 135 2.41 -7.46 9.77
C THR A 135 0.89 -7.37 9.70
N HIS A 136 0.34 -7.82 8.59
CA HIS A 136 -1.09 -7.88 8.32
C HIS A 136 -1.51 -9.36 8.30
N GLU A 137 -2.43 -9.74 9.19
CA GLU A 137 -2.96 -11.10 9.30
C GLU A 137 -4.45 -11.13 8.99
N ALA A 138 -4.85 -12.04 8.11
CA ALA A 138 -6.24 -12.20 7.68
C ALA A 138 -7.19 -12.46 8.85
N VAL A 139 -8.30 -11.71 8.91
CA VAL A 139 -9.39 -11.92 9.87
C VAL A 139 -10.73 -12.13 9.18
N GLY A 140 -10.78 -11.94 7.87
CA GLY A 140 -11.94 -12.16 7.02
C GLY A 140 -11.60 -13.04 5.81
N PRO A 141 -12.59 -13.36 4.98
CA PRO A 141 -12.37 -14.07 3.74
C PRO A 141 -11.48 -13.24 2.78
N PHE A 142 -10.72 -13.93 1.95
CA PHE A 142 -10.06 -13.35 0.78
C PHE A 142 -11.11 -13.29 -0.34
N TYR A 143 -11.54 -12.10 -0.66
CA TYR A 143 -12.57 -11.84 -1.65
C TYR A 143 -11.95 -11.25 -2.92
N GLY A 144 -12.42 -11.65 -4.08
CA GLY A 144 -11.94 -11.03 -5.31
C GLY A 144 -12.67 -11.49 -6.57
N HIS A 145 -12.33 -10.79 -7.65
CA HIS A 145 -12.92 -11.00 -8.96
C HIS A 145 -11.86 -10.79 -10.04
N ILE A 146 -11.87 -11.69 -11.04
CA ILE A 146 -11.13 -11.55 -12.29
C ILE A 146 -12.17 -11.41 -13.39
N GLY A 147 -12.24 -10.23 -14.02
CA GLY A 147 -13.16 -9.93 -15.11
C GLY A 147 -12.64 -10.40 -16.47
N GLU A 148 -13.58 -10.61 -17.40
CA GLU A 148 -13.27 -10.91 -18.78
C GLU A 148 -12.96 -9.62 -19.57
N PRO A 149 -12.12 -9.67 -20.61
CA PRO A 149 -11.91 -8.52 -21.47
C PRO A 149 -13.22 -8.04 -22.10
N GLY A 150 -13.55 -6.76 -21.89
CA GLY A 150 -14.75 -6.13 -22.46
C GLY A 150 -16.04 -6.27 -21.63
N ASP A 151 -15.97 -6.75 -20.39
CA ASP A 151 -17.12 -6.82 -19.48
C ASP A 151 -17.53 -5.44 -18.90
N GLY A 152 -16.88 -4.37 -19.34
CA GLY A 152 -17.19 -2.99 -18.94
C GLY A 152 -16.59 -2.59 -17.58
N ASN A 153 -15.76 -3.42 -16.96
CA ASN A 153 -15.07 -3.09 -15.73
C ASN A 153 -13.77 -2.31 -16.04
N GLU A 154 -13.93 -1.03 -16.34
CA GLU A 154 -12.84 -0.15 -16.81
C GLU A 154 -11.82 0.22 -15.72
N PHE A 155 -12.17 0.01 -14.44
CA PHE A 155 -11.29 0.41 -13.33
C PHE A 155 -10.11 -0.54 -13.14
N ALA A 156 -10.35 -1.86 -13.12
CA ALA A 156 -9.32 -2.90 -13.07
C ALA A 156 -9.88 -4.23 -13.59
N ARG A 157 -9.07 -4.97 -14.36
CA ARG A 157 -9.46 -6.31 -14.82
C ARG A 157 -9.67 -7.25 -13.64
N ALA A 158 -8.83 -7.16 -12.62
CA ALA A 158 -8.91 -8.02 -11.47
C ALA A 158 -8.65 -7.23 -10.17
N HIS A 159 -9.28 -7.71 -9.11
CA HIS A 159 -9.26 -7.04 -7.83
C HIS A 159 -9.50 -8.02 -6.70
N THR A 160 -8.75 -7.89 -5.60
CA THR A 160 -8.96 -8.64 -4.35
C THR A 160 -8.97 -7.70 -3.16
N GLU A 161 -9.75 -8.06 -2.14
CA GLU A 161 -9.84 -7.34 -0.86
C GLU A 161 -9.86 -8.30 0.32
N GLN A 162 -9.39 -7.83 1.48
CA GLN A 162 -9.45 -8.60 2.71
C GLN A 162 -9.33 -7.72 3.95
N HIS A 163 -10.11 -8.06 4.99
CA HIS A 163 -9.95 -7.46 6.31
C HIS A 163 -8.77 -8.09 7.05
N MET A 164 -7.95 -7.24 7.68
CA MET A 164 -6.70 -7.61 8.31
C MET A 164 -6.63 -7.13 9.76
N ARG A 165 -6.04 -7.94 10.63
CA ARG A 165 -5.46 -7.46 11.88
C ARG A 165 -4.05 -6.98 11.60
N VAL A 166 -3.68 -5.84 12.15
CA VAL A 166 -2.40 -5.22 11.89
C VAL A 166 -1.62 -5.08 13.19
N SER A 167 -0.36 -5.50 13.17
CA SER A 167 0.56 -5.36 14.31
C SER A 167 1.98 -5.01 13.83
N GLY A 168 2.73 -4.32 14.69
CA GLY A 168 4.11 -3.95 14.37
C GLY A 168 4.49 -2.62 14.96
N SER A 169 5.22 -1.78 14.21
CA SER A 169 5.68 -0.49 14.70
C SER A 169 5.78 0.57 13.61
N VAL A 170 5.64 1.82 14.04
CA VAL A 170 5.91 3.03 13.25
C VAL A 170 6.88 3.90 14.04
N GLN A 171 7.95 4.37 13.41
CA GLN A 171 8.94 5.27 14.00
C GLN A 171 9.08 6.53 13.14
N MET A 172 9.06 7.69 13.79
CA MET A 172 9.19 9.01 13.16
C MET A 172 10.45 9.71 13.69
N GLY A 173 11.30 10.15 12.77
CA GLY A 173 12.58 10.77 13.13
C GLY A 173 13.40 9.89 14.07
N ASP A 174 13.89 10.50 15.15
CA ASP A 174 14.67 9.84 16.19
C ASP A 174 13.82 9.42 17.41
N GLU A 175 12.49 9.52 17.31
CA GLU A 175 11.59 9.09 18.37
C GLU A 175 11.63 7.57 18.57
N SER A 176 11.23 7.12 19.76
CA SER A 176 11.05 5.68 20.01
C SER A 176 9.96 5.12 19.12
N PRO A 177 10.10 3.91 18.57
CA PRO A 177 9.05 3.27 17.79
C PRO A 177 7.75 3.14 18.58
N VAL A 178 6.64 3.52 17.95
CA VAL A 178 5.30 3.34 18.51
C VAL A 178 4.78 1.98 18.06
N THR A 179 4.38 1.17 19.02
CA THR A 179 3.73 -0.12 18.74
C THR A 179 2.34 0.10 18.16
N ILE A 180 2.02 -0.61 17.09
CA ILE A 180 0.71 -0.63 16.43
C ILE A 180 0.04 -1.97 16.72
N ALA A 181 -1.21 -1.91 17.17
CA ALA A 181 -2.09 -3.05 17.37
C ALA A 181 -3.51 -2.66 16.94
N GLY A 182 -3.83 -2.89 15.68
CA GLY A 182 -5.07 -2.36 15.08
C GLY A 182 -5.64 -3.25 14.00
N TRP A 183 -6.42 -2.64 13.14
CA TRP A 183 -7.16 -3.28 12.06
C TRP A 183 -6.97 -2.49 10.77
N GLY A 184 -7.21 -3.14 9.66
CA GLY A 184 -7.16 -2.52 8.35
C GLY A 184 -7.78 -3.39 7.28
N ILE A 185 -7.71 -2.91 6.08
CA ILE A 185 -8.01 -3.67 4.87
C ILE A 185 -6.82 -3.63 3.93
N ARG A 186 -6.70 -4.64 3.12
CA ARG A 186 -5.84 -4.64 1.97
C ARG A 186 -6.65 -4.74 0.68
N ASP A 187 -6.08 -4.18 -0.35
CA ASP A 187 -6.56 -4.19 -1.71
C ASP A 187 -5.40 -4.60 -2.62
N HIS A 188 -5.66 -5.43 -3.61
CA HIS A 188 -4.74 -5.75 -4.67
C HIS A 188 -5.49 -5.75 -6.00
N SER A 189 -4.95 -5.08 -6.99
CA SER A 189 -5.59 -4.98 -8.30
C SER A 189 -4.56 -5.00 -9.42
N TRP A 190 -4.89 -5.67 -10.53
CA TRP A 190 -4.00 -5.80 -11.68
C TRP A 190 -4.75 -5.75 -13.01
N GLY A 191 -4.01 -5.41 -14.06
CA GLY A 191 -4.51 -5.26 -15.42
C GLY A 191 -4.30 -3.86 -15.98
N PRO A 192 -4.76 -3.60 -17.21
CA PRO A 192 -4.68 -2.28 -17.83
C PRO A 192 -5.46 -1.25 -17.02
N ARG A 193 -4.95 -0.03 -16.96
CA ARG A 193 -5.59 1.15 -16.33
C ARG A 193 -5.82 2.23 -17.36
N PHE A 194 -7.01 2.79 -17.38
CA PHE A 194 -7.44 3.86 -18.29
C PHE A 194 -7.57 5.20 -17.57
#